data_ec5e2be9e90c5b5569c95ee206413f3e
#
_entry.id   ec5e2be9e90c5b5569c95ee206413f3e
#
_cell.length_a   1.000
_cell.length_b   1.000
_cell.length_c   1.000
_cell.angle_alpha   90.00
_cell.angle_beta   90.00
_cell.angle_gamma   90.00
#
_symmetry.space_group_name_H-M   'P 1'
#
loop_
_entity.id
_entity.type
_entity.pdbx_description
1 polymer ?
#
loop_
_entity_poly.entity_id
_entity_poly.type
_entity_poly.pdbx_seq_one_letter_code
_entity_poly.pdbx_strand_id
1 'polypeptide(L)'
;LIGELNGLDVMVGDIGNAYLTSKTREKVGFVAGPEFGEREGHTLIIIKALYGLRSSGARFHEKLSDTLRAEGFQPLLSDSDLWYRDAGDCYEYVCVYVDDLAAVMKNPAEFFRRLEDPEIHGYSLKGVGPPEYHLGGNFGRDPDGTLWWGSKTYVEKMLANYERQFGSLPKKQNVPMEDGDHPEMDTSDIVNEAERTLYMSLVAAMQW
;
A
#
# COMPACT_ATOMS: atom_id res chain seq x y z
N LEU A 1 -3.43 -16.02 5.90
CA LEU A 1 -3.46 -17.21 6.77
C LEU A 1 -4.82 -17.39 7.43
N ILE A 2 -5.38 -16.38 8.14
CA ILE A 2 -6.70 -16.50 8.83
C ILE A 2 -7.79 -16.86 7.82
N GLY A 3 -7.84 -16.21 6.67
CA GLY A 3 -8.80 -16.52 5.60
C GLY A 3 -8.69 -17.97 5.15
N GLU A 4 -7.48 -18.43 4.90
CA GLU A 4 -7.22 -19.82 4.47
C GLU A 4 -7.68 -20.85 5.50
N LEU A 5 -7.39 -20.61 6.79
CA LEU A 5 -7.78 -21.51 7.88
C LEU A 5 -9.29 -21.57 8.10
N ASN A 6 -10.03 -20.55 7.70
CA ASN A 6 -11.50 -20.45 7.85
C ASN A 6 -12.25 -20.62 6.53
N GLY A 7 -11.57 -20.97 5.43
CA GLY A 7 -12.19 -21.13 4.12
C GLY A 7 -12.83 -19.86 3.57
N LEU A 8 -12.23 -18.68 3.89
CA LEU A 8 -12.69 -17.38 3.41
C LEU A 8 -11.96 -17.00 2.13
N ASP A 9 -12.68 -16.33 1.24
CA ASP A 9 -12.09 -15.74 0.06
C ASP A 9 -11.34 -14.44 0.39
N VAL A 10 -10.31 -14.14 -0.39
CA VAL A 10 -9.52 -12.92 -0.26
C VAL A 10 -9.56 -12.15 -1.57
N MET A 11 -9.95 -10.90 -1.49
CA MET A 11 -9.82 -9.95 -2.60
C MET A 11 -9.16 -8.66 -2.12
N VAL A 12 -8.47 -8.01 -3.04
CA VAL A 12 -7.85 -6.71 -2.82
C VAL A 12 -8.43 -5.68 -3.79
N GLY A 13 -8.30 -4.40 -3.46
CA GLY A 13 -8.72 -3.31 -4.32
C GLY A 13 -8.18 -1.99 -3.81
N ASP A 14 -7.94 -1.03 -4.70
CA ASP A 14 -7.45 0.31 -4.43
C ASP A 14 -8.57 1.35 -4.58
N ILE A 15 -8.69 2.29 -3.65
CA ILE A 15 -9.65 3.39 -3.74
C ILE A 15 -9.04 4.53 -4.52
N GLY A 16 -9.45 4.66 -5.78
CA GLY A 16 -8.98 5.71 -6.66
C GLY A 16 -9.32 7.12 -6.16
N ASN A 17 -8.31 8.02 -6.16
CA ASN A 17 -8.47 9.40 -5.71
C ASN A 17 -9.04 9.51 -4.28
N ALA A 18 -8.60 8.65 -3.39
CA ALA A 18 -9.13 8.44 -2.04
C ALA A 18 -9.42 9.75 -1.30
N TYR A 19 -8.45 10.67 -1.22
CA TYR A 19 -8.62 11.94 -0.51
C TYR A 19 -9.72 12.81 -1.12
N LEU A 20 -9.85 12.85 -2.45
CA LEU A 20 -10.87 13.63 -3.15
C LEU A 20 -12.30 13.16 -2.87
N THR A 21 -12.48 11.98 -2.29
CA THR A 21 -13.78 11.48 -1.86
C THR A 21 -14.30 12.20 -0.61
N SER A 22 -13.41 12.85 0.16
CA SER A 22 -13.71 13.49 1.44
C SER A 22 -13.70 15.02 1.33
N LYS A 23 -14.42 15.67 2.23
CA LYS A 23 -14.38 17.14 2.37
C LYS A 23 -13.27 17.54 3.34
N THR A 24 -12.52 18.61 2.99
CA THR A 24 -11.62 19.22 3.96
C THR A 24 -12.41 19.99 5.03
N ARG A 25 -11.87 20.04 6.26
CA ARG A 25 -12.34 20.95 7.31
C ARG A 25 -11.41 22.16 7.47
N GLU A 26 -10.32 22.18 6.70
CA GLU A 26 -9.41 23.31 6.69
C GLU A 26 -9.91 24.40 5.76
N LYS A 27 -9.79 25.65 6.21
CA LYS A 27 -10.11 26.82 5.38
C LYS A 27 -8.84 27.20 4.61
N VAL A 28 -8.60 26.53 3.49
CA VAL A 28 -7.45 26.76 2.62
C VAL A 28 -7.92 27.36 1.31
N GLY A 29 -7.28 28.45 0.91
CA GLY A 29 -7.48 29.10 -0.37
C GLY A 29 -6.16 29.26 -1.12
N PHE A 30 -6.27 29.45 -2.42
CA PHE A 30 -5.14 29.78 -3.31
C PHE A 30 -5.60 30.79 -4.37
N VAL A 31 -4.63 31.52 -4.94
CA VAL A 31 -4.91 32.40 -6.08
C VAL A 31 -4.80 31.58 -7.35
N ALA A 32 -5.85 31.61 -8.17
CA ALA A 32 -5.92 30.88 -9.43
C ALA A 32 -4.90 31.41 -10.43
N GLY A 33 -4.10 30.52 -10.99
CA GLY A 33 -3.16 30.82 -12.07
C GLY A 33 -3.82 30.80 -13.46
N PRO A 34 -3.02 30.98 -14.54
CA PRO A 34 -3.53 31.03 -15.93
C PRO A 34 -4.30 29.77 -16.35
N GLU A 35 -4.00 28.62 -15.75
CA GLU A 35 -4.67 27.33 -16.01
C GLU A 35 -6.16 27.33 -15.67
N PHE A 36 -6.63 28.30 -14.88
CA PHE A 36 -8.03 28.46 -14.51
C PHE A 36 -8.81 29.40 -15.46
N GLY A 37 -8.17 29.89 -16.54
CA GLY A 37 -8.81 30.73 -17.56
C GLY A 37 -9.47 31.99 -16.98
N GLU A 38 -10.77 32.15 -17.17
CA GLU A 38 -11.53 33.34 -16.67
C GLU A 38 -11.47 33.56 -15.16
N ARG A 39 -11.00 32.54 -14.40
CA ARG A 39 -10.85 32.65 -12.95
C ARG A 39 -9.44 33.02 -12.52
N GLU A 40 -8.53 33.28 -13.45
CA GLU A 40 -7.18 33.74 -13.13
C GLU A 40 -7.20 34.94 -12.20
N GLY A 41 -6.36 34.94 -11.18
CA GLY A 41 -6.30 36.00 -10.16
C GLY A 41 -7.40 35.95 -9.09
N HIS A 42 -8.39 35.09 -9.22
CA HIS A 42 -9.42 34.94 -8.17
C HIS A 42 -8.91 34.07 -7.02
N THR A 43 -9.33 34.37 -5.80
CA THR A 43 -9.08 33.47 -4.65
C THR A 43 -10.10 32.34 -4.69
N LEU A 44 -9.62 31.11 -4.84
CA LEU A 44 -10.40 29.89 -4.81
C LEU A 44 -10.26 29.19 -3.46
N ILE A 45 -11.32 28.57 -2.98
CA ILE A 45 -11.35 27.82 -1.72
C ILE A 45 -11.36 26.33 -2.04
N ILE A 46 -10.48 25.59 -1.38
CA ILE A 46 -10.42 24.13 -1.47
C ILE A 46 -11.55 23.54 -0.62
N ILE A 47 -12.43 22.75 -1.23
CA ILE A 47 -13.58 22.13 -0.56
C ILE A 47 -13.34 20.63 -0.30
N LYS A 48 -12.55 19.97 -1.14
CA LYS A 48 -12.20 18.55 -0.99
C LYS A 48 -10.80 18.40 -0.41
N ALA A 49 -10.58 17.30 0.31
CA ALA A 49 -9.27 16.95 0.76
C ALA A 49 -8.34 16.70 -0.45
N LEU A 50 -7.16 17.29 -0.43
CA LEU A 50 -6.16 17.18 -1.50
C LEU A 50 -4.87 16.58 -0.97
N TYR A 51 -4.12 15.94 -1.85
CA TYR A 51 -2.75 15.54 -1.56
C TYR A 51 -1.91 16.77 -1.18
N GLY A 52 -1.18 16.67 -0.07
CA GLY A 52 -0.38 17.77 0.49
C GLY A 52 -1.06 18.59 1.60
N LEU A 53 -2.36 18.52 1.79
CA LEU A 53 -3.00 19.08 2.98
C LEU A 53 -2.79 18.16 4.20
N ARG A 54 -2.49 18.75 5.36
CA ARG A 54 -2.16 17.98 6.57
C ARG A 54 -3.29 17.07 7.06
N SER A 55 -4.54 17.51 6.91
CA SER A 55 -5.71 16.78 7.40
C SER A 55 -6.29 15.78 6.40
N SER A 56 -5.83 15.75 5.14
CA SER A 56 -6.46 14.95 4.08
C SER A 56 -6.53 13.47 4.40
N GLY A 57 -5.44 12.90 4.90
CA GLY A 57 -5.41 11.48 5.33
C GLY A 57 -6.43 11.20 6.44
N ALA A 58 -6.48 12.06 7.47
CA ALA A 58 -7.43 11.90 8.57
C ALA A 58 -8.90 12.03 8.10
N ARG A 59 -9.19 12.95 7.16
CA ARG A 59 -10.54 13.11 6.61
C ARG A 59 -10.97 11.90 5.79
N PHE A 60 -10.06 11.34 5.00
CA PHE A 60 -10.34 10.12 4.25
C PHE A 60 -10.54 8.93 5.18
N HIS A 61 -9.64 8.75 6.16
CA HIS A 61 -9.74 7.68 7.15
C HIS A 61 -11.06 7.75 7.94
N GLU A 62 -11.52 8.93 8.36
CA GLU A 62 -12.83 9.10 9.00
C GLU A 62 -13.97 8.63 8.08
N LYS A 63 -13.98 9.07 6.81
CA LYS A 63 -15.01 8.66 5.85
C LYS A 63 -15.02 7.16 5.62
N LEU A 64 -13.85 6.57 5.40
CA LEU A 64 -13.73 5.11 5.21
C LEU A 64 -14.16 4.35 6.46
N SER A 65 -13.79 4.83 7.65
CA SER A 65 -14.23 4.27 8.92
C SER A 65 -15.75 4.26 9.07
N ASP A 66 -16.41 5.35 8.68
CA ASP A 66 -17.88 5.44 8.72
C ASP A 66 -18.52 4.47 7.70
N THR A 67 -17.91 4.32 6.52
CA THR A 67 -18.31 3.34 5.52
C THR A 67 -18.20 1.91 6.05
N LEU A 68 -17.07 1.55 6.65
CA LEU A 68 -16.87 0.19 7.19
C LEU A 68 -17.81 -0.10 8.35
N ARG A 69 -18.11 0.89 9.21
CA ARG A 69 -19.15 0.75 10.25
C ARG A 69 -20.54 0.54 9.65
N ALA A 70 -20.89 1.23 8.57
CA ALA A 70 -22.16 1.02 7.88
C ALA A 70 -22.27 -0.38 7.27
N GLU A 71 -21.14 -0.99 6.89
CA GLU A 71 -21.05 -2.38 6.45
C GLU A 71 -20.98 -3.39 7.62
N GLY A 72 -21.11 -2.93 8.87
CA GLY A 72 -21.15 -3.77 10.07
C GLY A 72 -19.79 -4.12 10.65
N PHE A 73 -18.71 -3.54 10.15
CA PHE A 73 -17.36 -3.76 10.70
C PHE A 73 -17.07 -2.83 11.88
N GLN A 74 -16.18 -3.29 12.74
CA GLN A 74 -15.59 -2.50 13.83
C GLN A 74 -14.07 -2.67 13.85
N PRO A 75 -13.31 -1.64 14.22
CA PRO A 75 -11.85 -1.73 14.24
C PRO A 75 -11.38 -2.60 15.40
N LEU A 76 -10.24 -3.29 15.24
CA LEU A 76 -9.56 -3.93 16.35
C LEU A 76 -9.00 -2.90 17.33
N LEU A 77 -8.96 -3.26 18.62
CA LEU A 77 -8.37 -2.40 19.66
C LEU A 77 -6.85 -2.28 19.53
N SER A 78 -6.19 -3.31 18.98
CA SER A 78 -4.74 -3.35 18.80
C SER A 78 -4.28 -2.65 17.52
N ASP A 79 -5.16 -2.53 16.52
CA ASP A 79 -4.87 -1.93 15.22
C ASP A 79 -6.16 -1.35 14.64
N SER A 80 -6.22 -0.03 14.52
CA SER A 80 -7.38 0.71 14.01
C SER A 80 -7.63 0.52 12.51
N ASP A 81 -6.65 0.01 11.78
CA ASP A 81 -6.72 -0.22 10.34
C ASP A 81 -7.03 -1.69 9.99
N LEU A 82 -7.18 -2.53 11.01
CA LEU A 82 -7.71 -3.88 10.89
C LEU A 82 -9.14 -3.94 11.42
N TRP A 83 -10.08 -4.18 10.52
CA TRP A 83 -11.51 -4.20 10.78
C TRP A 83 -12.05 -5.62 10.78
N TYR A 84 -13.03 -5.90 11.63
CA TYR A 84 -13.69 -7.19 11.69
C TYR A 84 -15.19 -7.07 11.91
N ARG A 85 -15.93 -8.09 11.49
CA ARG A 85 -17.34 -8.28 11.83
C ARG A 85 -17.64 -9.75 12.09
N ASP A 86 -18.64 -10.01 12.92
CA ASP A 86 -19.15 -11.35 13.19
C ASP A 86 -20.05 -11.79 12.02
N ALA A 87 -19.75 -12.94 11.42
CA ALA A 87 -20.54 -13.57 10.37
C ALA A 87 -21.24 -14.85 10.87
N GLY A 88 -21.33 -15.04 12.18
CA GLY A 88 -22.03 -16.13 12.88
C GLY A 88 -21.14 -17.32 13.17
N ASP A 89 -20.58 -17.95 12.19
CA ASP A 89 -19.68 -19.12 12.28
C ASP A 89 -18.19 -18.75 12.17
N CYS A 90 -17.89 -17.54 11.73
CA CYS A 90 -16.54 -17.00 11.62
C CYS A 90 -16.54 -15.48 11.75
N TYR A 91 -15.35 -14.90 11.84
CA TYR A 91 -15.15 -13.46 11.68
C TYR A 91 -14.70 -13.17 10.26
N GLU A 92 -15.20 -12.08 9.69
CA GLU A 92 -14.75 -11.50 8.44
C GLU A 92 -13.91 -10.27 8.70
N TYR A 93 -12.93 -9.99 7.83
CA TYR A 93 -11.94 -8.94 8.07
C TYR A 93 -11.79 -8.03 6.85
N VAL A 94 -11.45 -6.76 7.13
CA VAL A 94 -10.95 -5.81 6.13
C VAL A 94 -9.67 -5.19 6.70
N CYS A 95 -8.56 -5.36 5.98
CA CYS A 95 -7.31 -4.67 6.28
C CYS A 95 -7.25 -3.42 5.41
N VAL A 96 -6.94 -2.29 6.02
CA VAL A 96 -6.86 -0.98 5.37
C VAL A 96 -5.42 -0.50 5.41
N TYR A 97 -4.86 -0.12 4.27
CA TYR A 97 -3.61 0.61 4.21
C TYR A 97 -3.79 1.84 3.33
N VAL A 98 -4.15 2.95 3.95
CA VAL A 98 -4.56 4.20 3.29
C VAL A 98 -5.72 3.96 2.33
N ASP A 99 -5.46 3.81 1.04
CA ASP A 99 -6.40 3.56 -0.06
C ASP A 99 -6.46 2.10 -0.52
N ASP A 100 -5.48 1.30 -0.13
CA ASP A 100 -5.45 -0.15 -0.39
C ASP A 100 -6.32 -0.91 0.61
N LEU A 101 -7.19 -1.77 0.10
CA LEU A 101 -8.06 -2.64 0.88
C LEU A 101 -7.75 -4.11 0.61
N ALA A 102 -7.73 -4.93 1.66
CA ALA A 102 -7.76 -6.38 1.54
C ALA A 102 -8.96 -6.92 2.34
N ALA A 103 -9.94 -7.47 1.64
CA ALA A 103 -11.14 -8.06 2.21
C ALA A 103 -10.98 -9.58 2.32
N VAL A 104 -11.16 -10.10 3.53
CA VAL A 104 -11.06 -11.53 3.87
C VAL A 104 -12.42 -11.96 4.42
N MET A 105 -13.26 -12.52 3.58
CA MET A 105 -14.65 -12.78 3.92
C MET A 105 -15.28 -13.84 3.02
N LYS A 106 -16.52 -14.25 3.31
CA LYS A 106 -17.26 -15.24 2.51
C LYS A 106 -17.59 -14.74 1.11
N ASN A 107 -17.87 -13.46 0.95
CA ASN A 107 -18.21 -12.87 -0.34
C ASN A 107 -17.56 -11.49 -0.51
N PRO A 108 -16.25 -11.42 -0.75
CA PRO A 108 -15.56 -10.15 -0.93
C PRO A 108 -15.99 -9.42 -2.21
N ALA A 109 -16.42 -10.14 -3.24
CA ALA A 109 -16.90 -9.53 -4.48
C ALA A 109 -18.13 -8.64 -4.24
N GLU A 110 -19.07 -9.10 -3.43
CA GLU A 110 -20.25 -8.31 -3.06
C GLU A 110 -19.89 -7.10 -2.21
N PHE A 111 -18.94 -7.25 -1.29
CA PHE A 111 -18.43 -6.12 -0.49
C PHE A 111 -17.85 -5.02 -1.40
N PHE A 112 -16.96 -5.35 -2.34
CA PHE A 112 -16.39 -4.38 -3.27
C PHE A 112 -17.45 -3.78 -4.19
N ARG A 113 -18.41 -4.57 -4.68
CA ARG A 113 -19.54 -4.07 -5.46
C ARG A 113 -20.34 -3.01 -4.70
N ARG A 114 -20.61 -3.22 -3.41
CA ARG A 114 -21.31 -2.25 -2.55
C ARG A 114 -20.49 -0.98 -2.32
N LEU A 115 -19.17 -1.09 -2.20
CA LEU A 115 -18.30 0.09 -2.12
C LEU A 115 -18.36 0.95 -3.39
N GLU A 116 -18.48 0.32 -4.58
CA GLU A 116 -18.56 1.03 -5.86
C GLU A 116 -19.95 1.60 -6.14
N ASP A 117 -21.00 1.01 -5.60
CA ASP A 117 -22.39 1.41 -5.88
C ASP A 117 -22.61 2.90 -5.49
N PRO A 118 -22.93 3.78 -6.45
CA PRO A 118 -23.08 5.21 -6.21
C PRO A 118 -24.27 5.55 -5.29
N GLU A 119 -25.24 4.63 -5.16
CA GLU A 119 -26.38 4.80 -4.26
C GLU A 119 -26.08 4.36 -2.83
N ILE A 120 -24.96 3.64 -2.61
CA ILE A 120 -24.54 3.15 -1.30
C ILE A 120 -23.33 3.95 -0.82
N HIS A 121 -22.16 3.78 -1.45
CA HIS A 121 -20.92 4.41 -1.01
C HIS A 121 -20.21 5.22 -2.11
N GLY A 122 -20.28 4.79 -3.37
CA GLY A 122 -19.83 5.53 -4.54
C GLY A 122 -18.32 5.71 -4.64
N TYR A 123 -17.52 4.74 -4.15
CA TYR A 123 -16.08 4.78 -4.37
C TYR A 123 -15.73 4.38 -5.80
N SER A 124 -14.67 4.94 -6.34
CA SER A 124 -14.07 4.47 -7.58
C SER A 124 -12.97 3.49 -7.22
N LEU A 125 -13.17 2.21 -7.49
CA LEU A 125 -12.20 1.17 -7.18
C LEU A 125 -11.34 0.82 -8.39
N LYS A 126 -10.12 0.34 -8.13
CA LYS A 126 -9.17 -0.14 -9.13
C LYS A 126 -8.56 -1.46 -8.67
N GLY A 127 -8.19 -2.31 -9.64
CA GLY A 127 -7.48 -3.54 -9.35
C GLY A 127 -8.23 -4.51 -8.44
N VAL A 128 -9.58 -4.47 -8.43
CA VAL A 128 -10.39 -5.38 -7.61
C VAL A 128 -10.25 -6.80 -8.13
N GLY A 129 -9.76 -7.69 -7.28
CA GLY A 129 -9.56 -9.10 -7.63
C GLY A 129 -8.81 -9.90 -6.57
N PRO A 130 -8.52 -11.17 -6.85
CA PRO A 130 -7.64 -11.98 -6.01
C PRO A 130 -6.27 -11.30 -5.83
N PRO A 131 -5.61 -11.43 -4.67
CA PRO A 131 -4.32 -10.82 -4.44
C PRO A 131 -3.23 -11.55 -5.23
N GLU A 132 -2.72 -10.93 -6.31
CA GLU A 132 -1.49 -11.35 -6.99
C GLU A 132 -0.28 -10.54 -6.52
N TYR A 133 -0.49 -9.25 -6.32
CA TYR A 133 0.49 -8.31 -5.77
C TYR A 133 -0.23 -7.28 -4.90
N HIS A 134 0.16 -7.18 -3.62
CA HIS A 134 -0.44 -6.25 -2.68
C HIS A 134 0.59 -5.80 -1.65
N LEU A 135 0.68 -4.51 -1.39
CA LEU A 135 1.62 -3.89 -0.43
C LEU A 135 3.07 -4.40 -0.57
N GLY A 136 3.56 -4.49 -1.81
CA GLY A 136 4.94 -4.92 -2.08
C GLY A 136 5.15 -6.45 -2.10
N GLY A 137 4.18 -7.24 -1.69
CA GLY A 137 4.22 -8.70 -1.69
C GLY A 137 3.53 -9.34 -2.88
N ASN A 138 4.13 -10.40 -3.40
CA ASN A 138 3.50 -11.30 -4.36
C ASN A 138 2.78 -12.42 -3.61
N PHE A 139 1.62 -12.80 -4.13
CA PHE A 139 0.81 -13.90 -3.60
C PHE A 139 0.58 -14.91 -4.70
N GLY A 140 0.46 -16.16 -4.34
CA GLY A 140 0.11 -17.20 -5.28
C GLY A 140 -0.13 -18.54 -4.59
N ARG A 141 -0.47 -19.55 -5.40
CA ARG A 141 -0.63 -20.92 -4.95
C ARG A 141 0.21 -21.85 -5.80
N ASP A 142 0.82 -22.80 -5.16
CA ASP A 142 1.48 -23.92 -5.82
C ASP A 142 0.46 -24.89 -6.42
N PRO A 143 0.86 -25.81 -7.31
CA PRO A 143 -0.04 -26.80 -7.91
C PRO A 143 -0.77 -27.69 -6.90
N ASP A 144 -0.22 -27.86 -5.70
CA ASP A 144 -0.85 -28.62 -4.61
C ASP A 144 -1.84 -27.77 -3.78
N GLY A 145 -2.04 -26.49 -4.16
CA GLY A 145 -2.92 -25.54 -3.47
C GLY A 145 -2.25 -24.77 -2.32
N THR A 146 -0.99 -25.03 -1.99
CA THR A 146 -0.26 -24.33 -0.93
C THR A 146 -0.18 -22.83 -1.24
N LEU A 147 -0.71 -22.01 -0.34
CA LEU A 147 -0.60 -20.55 -0.43
C LEU A 147 0.81 -20.11 -0.10
N TRP A 148 1.40 -19.27 -0.94
CA TRP A 148 2.67 -18.63 -0.66
C TRP A 148 2.58 -17.10 -0.76
N TRP A 149 3.44 -16.45 -0.02
CA TRP A 149 3.70 -15.01 -0.10
C TRP A 149 5.20 -14.78 -0.19
N GLY A 150 5.62 -13.78 -0.98
CA GLY A 150 7.03 -13.46 -1.13
C GLY A 150 7.24 -12.11 -1.81
N SER A 151 8.48 -11.66 -1.84
CA SER A 151 8.90 -10.36 -2.38
C SER A 151 9.55 -10.46 -3.77
N LYS A 152 9.12 -11.42 -4.62
CA LYS A 152 9.74 -11.69 -5.92
C LYS A 152 9.90 -10.43 -6.78
N THR A 153 8.81 -9.70 -7.00
CA THR A 153 8.81 -8.49 -7.82
C THR A 153 9.74 -7.41 -7.25
N TYR A 154 9.81 -7.30 -5.92
CA TYR A 154 10.73 -6.35 -5.27
C TYR A 154 12.18 -6.74 -5.50
N VAL A 155 12.52 -8.01 -5.28
CA VAL A 155 13.89 -8.54 -5.52
C VAL A 155 14.31 -8.37 -6.99
N GLU A 156 13.42 -8.66 -7.94
CA GLU A 156 13.69 -8.47 -9.37
C GLU A 156 13.98 -7.00 -9.70
N LYS A 157 13.22 -6.05 -9.15
CA LYS A 157 13.47 -4.61 -9.31
C LYS A 157 14.81 -4.19 -8.69
N MET A 158 15.15 -4.72 -7.53
CA MET A 158 16.41 -4.45 -6.85
C MET A 158 17.59 -4.97 -7.68
N LEU A 159 17.51 -6.19 -8.19
CA LEU A 159 18.53 -6.79 -9.04
C LEU A 159 18.70 -6.02 -10.38
N ALA A 160 17.60 -5.65 -11.01
CA ALA A 160 17.64 -4.83 -12.24
C ALA A 160 18.28 -3.44 -12.01
N ASN A 161 18.03 -2.85 -10.84
CA ASN A 161 18.68 -1.59 -10.44
C ASN A 161 20.19 -1.78 -10.22
N TYR A 162 20.57 -2.86 -9.55
CA TYR A 162 21.98 -3.22 -9.34
C TYR A 162 22.70 -3.42 -10.69
N GLU A 163 22.14 -4.22 -11.61
CA GLU A 163 22.71 -4.47 -12.93
C GLU A 163 22.89 -3.18 -13.74
N ARG A 164 21.94 -2.26 -13.67
CA ARG A 164 22.05 -0.94 -14.34
C ARG A 164 23.22 -0.11 -13.81
N GLN A 165 23.53 -0.23 -12.52
CA GLN A 165 24.60 0.56 -11.90
C GLN A 165 25.98 -0.08 -12.08
N PHE A 166 26.07 -1.41 -12.01
CA PHE A 166 27.33 -2.14 -12.03
C PHE A 166 27.63 -2.86 -13.35
N GLY A 167 26.69 -2.84 -14.31
CA GLY A 167 26.84 -3.47 -15.64
C GLY A 167 26.67 -4.98 -15.65
N SER A 168 26.50 -5.62 -14.48
CA SER A 168 26.28 -7.07 -14.36
C SER A 168 25.56 -7.40 -13.06
N LEU A 169 24.89 -8.53 -13.03
CA LEU A 169 24.33 -9.07 -11.78
C LEU A 169 25.44 -9.52 -10.81
N PRO A 170 25.18 -9.48 -9.50
CA PRO A 170 26.12 -9.98 -8.50
C PRO A 170 26.35 -11.47 -8.70
N LYS A 171 27.55 -11.95 -8.40
CA LYS A 171 27.84 -13.38 -8.40
C LYS A 171 27.01 -14.07 -7.31
N LYS A 172 26.44 -15.21 -7.67
CA LYS A 172 25.73 -16.04 -6.69
C LYS A 172 26.71 -16.52 -5.61
N GLN A 173 26.41 -16.20 -4.36
CA GLN A 173 27.13 -16.70 -3.19
C GLN A 173 26.21 -17.63 -2.39
N ASN A 174 26.80 -18.65 -1.77
CA ASN A 174 26.05 -19.60 -0.92
C ASN A 174 26.05 -19.19 0.56
N VAL A 175 26.91 -18.23 0.92
CA VAL A 175 27.07 -17.69 2.28
C VAL A 175 27.16 -16.18 2.20
N PRO A 176 26.70 -15.44 3.21
CA PRO A 176 26.70 -13.97 3.22
C PRO A 176 28.11 -13.35 3.22
N MET A 177 29.08 -14.02 3.80
CA MET A 177 30.47 -13.61 3.90
C MET A 177 31.38 -14.78 3.56
N GLU A 178 32.54 -14.50 2.95
CA GLU A 178 33.56 -15.50 2.71
C GLU A 178 34.33 -15.84 4.01
N ASP A 179 34.85 -17.06 4.08
CA ASP A 179 35.68 -17.49 5.21
C ASP A 179 36.99 -16.66 5.22
N GLY A 180 37.30 -16.02 6.35
CA GLY A 180 38.46 -15.12 6.45
C GLY A 180 38.19 -13.65 6.12
N ASP A 181 36.95 -13.26 5.82
CA ASP A 181 36.59 -11.86 5.69
C ASP A 181 36.57 -11.20 7.09
N HIS A 182 37.43 -10.19 7.27
CA HIS A 182 37.63 -9.46 8.51
C HIS A 182 37.38 -7.96 8.29
N PRO A 183 36.12 -7.51 8.21
CA PRO A 183 35.79 -6.11 7.96
C PRO A 183 36.37 -5.14 9.00
N GLU A 184 36.69 -5.62 10.22
CA GLU A 184 37.37 -4.84 11.27
C GLU A 184 38.81 -4.50 10.93
N MET A 185 39.42 -5.22 9.98
CA MET A 185 40.79 -4.99 9.51
C MET A 185 40.83 -4.30 8.14
N ASP A 186 39.70 -3.76 7.67
CA ASP A 186 39.62 -3.06 6.40
C ASP A 186 40.53 -1.81 6.41
N THR A 187 41.47 -1.78 5.49
CA THR A 187 42.42 -0.69 5.27
C THR A 187 42.17 0.02 3.95
N SER A 188 41.04 -0.23 3.30
CA SER A 188 40.66 0.45 2.05
C SER A 188 40.47 1.95 2.24
N ASP A 189 40.59 2.69 1.14
CA ASP A 189 40.33 4.12 1.14
C ASP A 189 38.86 4.41 1.48
N ILE A 190 38.63 5.57 2.13
CA ILE A 190 37.26 6.05 2.42
C ILE A 190 36.55 6.34 1.10
N VAL A 191 35.40 5.72 0.92
CA VAL A 191 34.53 5.93 -0.25
C VAL A 191 34.13 7.40 -0.38
N ASN A 192 34.04 7.89 -1.62
CA ASN A 192 33.56 9.24 -1.89
C ASN A 192 32.03 9.36 -1.63
N GLU A 193 31.50 10.58 -1.67
CA GLU A 193 30.10 10.84 -1.34
C GLU A 193 29.11 10.13 -2.28
N ALA A 194 29.43 9.99 -3.56
CA ALA A 194 28.60 9.28 -4.53
C ALA A 194 28.57 7.77 -4.25
N GLU A 195 29.72 7.17 -3.98
CA GLU A 195 29.84 5.76 -3.60
C GLU A 195 29.13 5.48 -2.26
N ARG A 196 29.28 6.37 -1.28
CA ARG A 196 28.55 6.30 -0.01
C ARG A 196 27.05 6.34 -0.22
N THR A 197 26.56 7.26 -1.05
CA THR A 197 25.12 7.39 -1.36
C THR A 197 24.60 6.12 -2.03
N LEU A 198 25.36 5.57 -2.98
CA LEU A 198 25.04 4.31 -3.65
C LEU A 198 24.98 3.15 -2.65
N TYR A 199 26.01 2.99 -1.84
CA TYR A 199 26.05 1.95 -0.80
C TYR A 199 24.83 2.04 0.14
N MET A 200 24.55 3.23 0.67
CA MET A 200 23.40 3.44 1.56
C MET A 200 22.07 3.12 0.87
N SER A 201 21.92 3.42 -0.42
CA SER A 201 20.71 3.08 -1.18
C SER A 201 20.52 1.58 -1.33
N LEU A 202 21.60 0.81 -1.54
CA LEU A 202 21.57 -0.65 -1.63
C LEU A 202 21.22 -1.29 -0.28
N VAL A 203 21.86 -0.82 0.80
CA VAL A 203 21.57 -1.30 2.17
C VAL A 203 20.11 -1.01 2.53
N ALA A 204 19.62 0.20 2.27
CA ALA A 204 18.24 0.57 2.53
C ALA A 204 17.25 -0.31 1.73
N ALA A 205 17.57 -0.64 0.48
CA ALA A 205 16.75 -1.54 -0.33
C ALA A 205 16.68 -2.97 0.22
N MET A 206 17.71 -3.44 0.93
CA MET A 206 17.71 -4.78 1.55
C MET A 206 16.98 -4.82 2.91
N GLN A 207 16.65 -3.66 3.49
CA GLN A 207 15.98 -3.56 4.80
C GLN A 207 14.45 -3.47 4.71
N TRP A 208 13.93 -3.42 3.50
CA TRP A 208 12.48 -3.32 3.25
C TRP A 208 11.73 -4.61 3.54
#